data_fb42f7e5f6fdb672f3bb0f1a36e9a831
#
_entry.id   fb42f7e5f6fdb672f3bb0f1a36e9a831
#
_cell.length_a   1.000
_cell.length_b   1.000
_cell.length_c   1.000
_cell.angle_alpha   90.00
_cell.angle_beta   90.00
_cell.angle_gamma   90.00
#
_symmetry.space_group_name_H-M   'P 1'
#
loop_
_entity.id
_entity.type
_entity.pdbx_description
1 polymer ?
#
loop_
_entity_poly.entity_id
_entity_poly.type
_entity_poly.pdbx_seq_one_letter_code
_entity_poly.pdbx_strand_id
1 'polypeptide(L)'
;MVLAHPYYLLLLLLLPVFAWLKGGRGAPPAFLYSSLNLVQDLTGLRHSRAGGFLAALRWLVLAAFIVALAQPRLAKSTTQVKASGIDIVVALDLSGSMNTPDYIVDGQGVSRFNMAKSVLKKFVAERPDDRIGLVVFAAQAFIASPMTLDHDYLLDNIERLEIGTINSDATAIGDGLTTALNRLRDLKSKSKIIVLMTDGGNNSGKIDPITATEAAQALGVKIYTIGLGNREITQRMGLPSGFLPDYGTLEQISQMTGAKSYRADNSEKLRNIYDEINKMEKTEAVVNKYTQFKELFPGILATGAALLLLEITLAQTLFRRLP
;
A
#
# COMPACT_ATOMS: atom_id res chain seq x y z
N MET A 1 -21.30 10.60 5.87
CA MET A 1 -22.16 9.45 6.23
C MET A 1 -22.52 8.76 4.91
N VAL A 2 -22.28 7.45 4.78
CA VAL A 2 -22.58 6.67 3.57
C VAL A 2 -23.49 5.52 3.96
N LEU A 3 -24.47 5.22 3.13
CA LEU A 3 -25.36 4.06 3.32
C LEU A 3 -24.82 2.89 2.50
N ALA A 4 -24.69 1.71 3.11
CA ALA A 4 -24.25 0.51 2.39
C ALA A 4 -25.32 0.01 1.41
N HIS A 5 -26.59 0.11 1.83
CA HIS A 5 -27.73 -0.42 1.09
C HIS A 5 -28.88 0.60 1.05
N PRO A 6 -28.75 1.70 0.28
CA PRO A 6 -29.73 2.78 0.27
C PRO A 6 -31.13 2.37 -0.20
N TYR A 7 -31.21 1.31 -1.00
CA TYR A 7 -32.49 0.81 -1.54
C TYR A 7 -33.44 0.28 -0.46
N TYR A 8 -32.96 -0.15 0.71
CA TYR A 8 -33.85 -0.52 1.83
C TYR A 8 -34.65 0.66 2.38
N LEU A 9 -34.21 1.88 2.18
CA LEU A 9 -35.02 3.06 2.57
C LEU A 9 -36.32 3.18 1.78
N LEU A 10 -36.44 2.57 0.60
CA LEU A 10 -37.68 2.50 -0.15
C LEU A 10 -38.80 1.79 0.63
N LEU A 11 -38.43 0.88 1.56
CA LEU A 11 -39.42 0.23 2.44
C LEU A 11 -40.13 1.23 3.38
N LEU A 12 -39.54 2.39 3.65
CA LEU A 12 -40.20 3.43 4.42
C LEU A 12 -41.44 3.98 3.71
N LEU A 13 -41.45 4.00 2.37
CA LEU A 13 -42.60 4.41 1.56
C LEU A 13 -43.78 3.42 1.67
N LEU A 14 -43.52 2.16 2.02
CA LEU A 14 -44.56 1.17 2.23
C LEU A 14 -45.27 1.34 3.58
N LEU A 15 -44.63 1.97 4.57
CA LEU A 15 -45.21 2.17 5.91
C LEU A 15 -46.54 2.92 5.85
N PRO A 16 -46.67 4.11 5.19
CA PRO A 16 -47.94 4.80 5.08
C PRO A 16 -49.00 4.03 4.30
N VAL A 17 -48.60 3.26 3.30
CA VAL A 17 -49.51 2.38 2.53
C VAL A 17 -50.10 1.30 3.43
N PHE A 18 -49.26 0.62 4.23
CA PHE A 18 -49.74 -0.35 5.23
C PHE A 18 -50.58 0.30 6.34
N ALA A 19 -50.24 1.50 6.76
CA ALA A 19 -51.05 2.24 7.72
C ALA A 19 -52.43 2.56 7.16
N TRP A 20 -52.51 3.00 5.91
CA TRP A 20 -53.77 3.27 5.21
C TRP A 20 -54.61 2.02 5.00
N LEU A 21 -54.00 0.90 4.53
CA LEU A 21 -54.68 -0.40 4.37
C LEU A 21 -55.25 -0.94 5.72
N LYS A 22 -54.50 -0.75 6.82
CA LYS A 22 -54.92 -1.16 8.15
C LYS A 22 -56.04 -0.25 8.72
N GLY A 23 -56.00 1.03 8.39
CA GLY A 23 -57.06 1.98 8.80
C GLY A 23 -58.39 1.75 8.10
N GLY A 24 -58.37 1.16 6.88
CA GLY A 24 -59.60 0.80 6.12
C GLY A 24 -60.20 -0.59 6.44
N ARG A 25 -59.52 -1.43 7.23
CA ARG A 25 -59.93 -2.78 7.56
C ARG A 25 -60.19 -2.94 9.04
N GLY A 26 -61.46 -2.92 9.41
CA GLY A 26 -61.95 -3.46 10.66
C GLY A 26 -62.73 -2.48 11.50
N ALA A 27 -64.04 -2.76 11.64
CA ALA A 27 -64.78 -2.29 12.77
C ALA A 27 -64.08 -2.76 14.07
N PRO A 28 -63.96 -1.92 15.10
CA PRO A 28 -63.40 -2.36 16.38
C PRO A 28 -64.19 -3.57 16.88
N PRO A 29 -63.51 -4.57 17.49
CA PRO A 29 -64.22 -5.70 18.07
C PRO A 29 -65.31 -5.18 18.98
N ALA A 30 -66.55 -5.41 18.59
CA ALA A 30 -67.71 -4.97 19.36
C ALA A 30 -68.24 -6.18 20.16
N PHE A 31 -68.32 -6.00 21.47
CA PHE A 31 -69.05 -6.95 22.29
C PHE A 31 -70.55 -6.70 22.13
N LEU A 32 -71.26 -7.74 21.73
CA LEU A 32 -72.71 -7.74 21.77
C LEU A 32 -73.18 -7.90 23.22
N TYR A 33 -73.53 -6.79 23.84
CA TYR A 33 -74.17 -6.83 25.16
C TYR A 33 -75.68 -6.82 24.98
N SER A 34 -76.35 -7.75 25.67
CA SER A 34 -77.82 -7.93 25.57
C SER A 34 -78.63 -6.88 26.33
N SER A 35 -78.02 -5.95 27.07
CA SER A 35 -78.70 -4.87 27.77
C SER A 35 -77.90 -3.60 27.79
N LEU A 36 -78.30 -2.58 27.03
CA LEU A 36 -77.69 -1.27 26.94
C LEU A 36 -77.95 -0.41 28.16
N ASN A 37 -79.02 -0.70 29.00
CA ASN A 37 -79.38 0.13 30.13
C ASN A 37 -78.38 0.09 31.28
N LEU A 38 -77.52 -0.95 31.38
CA LEU A 38 -76.49 -1.05 32.41
C LEU A 38 -75.20 -0.29 32.07
N VAL A 39 -75.03 0.11 30.81
CA VAL A 39 -73.79 0.74 30.31
C VAL A 39 -73.99 2.24 30.10
N GLN A 40 -75.24 2.75 30.04
CA GLN A 40 -75.51 4.15 29.80
C GLN A 40 -75.03 5.08 30.93
N ASP A 41 -74.98 4.63 32.18
CA ASP A 41 -74.42 5.39 33.28
C ASP A 41 -72.87 5.43 33.32
N LEU A 42 -72.21 4.68 32.52
CA LEU A 42 -70.73 4.61 32.37
C LEU A 42 -70.22 5.46 31.24
N THR A 43 -71.00 6.28 30.60
CA THR A 43 -70.66 7.10 29.43
C THR A 43 -69.67 8.23 29.63
N GLY A 44 -68.87 8.16 30.70
CA GLY A 44 -67.64 8.89 30.79
C GLY A 44 -66.44 8.26 30.05
N LEU A 45 -66.66 7.35 29.05
CA LEU A 45 -65.62 6.66 28.29
C LEU A 45 -64.84 7.62 27.41
N ARG A 46 -63.83 8.24 28.05
CA ARG A 46 -62.77 8.95 27.29
C ARG A 46 -62.14 7.97 26.31
N HIS A 47 -62.23 8.28 25.04
CA HIS A 47 -61.48 7.55 24.01
C HIS A 47 -60.01 7.54 24.42
N SER A 48 -59.54 6.40 24.88
CA SER A 48 -58.14 6.25 25.29
C SER A 48 -57.23 6.50 24.11
N ARG A 49 -56.45 7.57 24.18
CA ARG A 49 -55.37 7.86 23.21
C ARG A 49 -54.23 6.84 23.24
N ALA A 50 -54.26 5.89 24.18
CA ALA A 50 -53.29 4.85 24.39
C ALA A 50 -53.08 3.95 23.14
N GLY A 51 -54.17 3.63 22.44
CA GLY A 51 -54.07 2.84 21.21
C GLY A 51 -53.34 3.54 20.06
N GLY A 52 -53.54 4.86 19.96
CA GLY A 52 -52.80 5.67 18.98
C GLY A 52 -51.32 5.79 19.34
N PHE A 53 -51.00 5.94 20.63
CA PHE A 53 -49.61 6.01 21.10
C PHE A 53 -48.85 4.69 20.84
N LEU A 54 -49.40 3.55 21.21
CA LEU A 54 -48.80 2.23 20.95
C LEU A 54 -48.64 1.97 19.43
N ALA A 55 -49.61 2.37 18.61
CA ALA A 55 -49.50 2.26 17.16
C ALA A 55 -48.36 3.15 16.61
N ALA A 56 -48.24 4.38 17.09
CA ALA A 56 -47.13 5.27 16.69
C ALA A 56 -45.79 4.71 17.11
N LEU A 57 -45.66 4.14 18.31
CA LEU A 57 -44.46 3.52 18.82
C LEU A 57 -44.04 2.33 17.93
N ARG A 58 -45.00 1.48 17.51
CA ARG A 58 -44.77 0.36 16.61
C ARG A 58 -44.25 0.79 15.22
N TRP A 59 -44.83 1.87 14.67
CA TRP A 59 -44.37 2.42 13.39
C TRP A 59 -42.97 2.99 13.50
N LEU A 60 -42.63 3.60 14.64
CA LEU A 60 -41.27 4.11 14.88
C LEU A 60 -40.25 2.99 15.00
N VAL A 61 -40.58 1.87 15.66
CA VAL A 61 -39.74 0.66 15.73
C VAL A 61 -39.49 0.10 14.34
N LEU A 62 -40.54 -0.03 13.52
CA LEU A 62 -40.42 -0.52 12.14
C LEU A 62 -39.50 0.41 11.30
N ALA A 63 -39.68 1.72 11.43
CA ALA A 63 -38.81 2.68 10.75
C ALA A 63 -37.35 2.57 11.20
N ALA A 64 -37.10 2.39 12.52
CA ALA A 64 -35.75 2.19 13.04
C ALA A 64 -35.09 0.92 12.48
N PHE A 65 -35.82 -0.19 12.36
CA PHE A 65 -35.30 -1.40 11.75
C PHE A 65 -35.01 -1.25 10.25
N ILE A 66 -35.85 -0.55 9.51
CA ILE A 66 -35.61 -0.26 8.09
C ILE A 66 -34.33 0.60 7.93
N VAL A 67 -34.14 1.62 8.79
CA VAL A 67 -32.92 2.44 8.78
C VAL A 67 -31.69 1.59 9.15
N ALA A 68 -31.82 0.66 10.10
CA ALA A 68 -30.74 -0.26 10.46
C ALA A 68 -30.36 -1.18 9.28
N LEU A 69 -31.33 -1.67 8.50
CA LEU A 69 -31.11 -2.46 7.29
C LEU A 69 -30.38 -1.67 6.20
N ALA A 70 -30.56 -0.35 6.12
CA ALA A 70 -29.83 0.51 5.19
C ALA A 70 -28.34 0.64 5.57
N GLN A 71 -27.91 0.14 6.75
CA GLN A 71 -26.54 0.11 7.27
C GLN A 71 -25.83 1.46 7.13
N PRO A 72 -26.23 2.49 7.89
CA PRO A 72 -25.52 3.75 7.88
C PRO A 72 -24.12 3.57 8.44
N ARG A 73 -23.12 4.10 7.69
CA ARG A 73 -21.68 4.00 7.98
C ARG A 73 -21.06 5.39 8.02
N LEU A 74 -20.21 5.61 9.00
CA LEU A 74 -19.31 6.75 9.01
C LEU A 74 -18.00 6.33 8.34
N ALA A 75 -17.65 6.98 7.23
CA ALA A 75 -16.32 6.83 6.66
C ALA A 75 -15.31 7.46 7.65
N LYS A 76 -14.58 6.63 8.37
CA LYS A 76 -13.41 7.06 9.10
C LYS A 76 -12.28 7.07 8.07
N SER A 77 -12.02 8.24 7.51
CA SER A 77 -10.90 8.48 6.60
C SER A 77 -9.60 8.32 7.40
N THR A 78 -9.24 7.09 7.72
CA THR A 78 -7.86 6.76 8.00
C THR A 78 -7.27 6.47 6.63
N THR A 79 -6.73 7.48 5.99
CA THR A 79 -5.85 7.30 4.86
C THR A 79 -4.58 6.64 5.41
N GLN A 80 -4.63 5.34 5.66
CA GLN A 80 -3.43 4.55 5.60
C GLN A 80 -3.15 4.44 4.09
N VAL A 81 -2.42 5.41 3.59
CA VAL A 81 -1.60 5.22 2.41
C VAL A 81 -0.60 4.15 2.85
N LYS A 82 -0.95 2.89 2.71
CA LYS A 82 0.08 1.90 2.49
C LYS A 82 0.60 2.25 1.10
N ALA A 83 1.53 3.20 1.05
CA ALA A 83 2.47 3.24 -0.05
C ALA A 83 2.99 1.81 -0.12
N SER A 84 2.61 1.09 -1.16
CA SER A 84 3.20 -0.22 -1.43
C SER A 84 4.61 0.12 -1.87
N GLY A 85 5.54 0.18 -0.91
CA GLY A 85 6.94 0.38 -1.18
C GLY A 85 7.40 -0.69 -2.17
N ILE A 86 8.33 -0.34 -3.02
CA ILE A 86 8.99 -1.27 -3.92
C ILE A 86 10.14 -1.96 -3.19
N ASP A 87 10.52 -3.15 -3.66
CA ASP A 87 11.68 -3.86 -3.17
C ASP A 87 12.87 -3.58 -4.07
N ILE A 88 13.90 -2.97 -3.52
CA ILE A 88 15.11 -2.53 -4.23
C ILE A 88 16.33 -3.24 -3.68
N VAL A 89 17.12 -3.88 -4.54
CA VAL A 89 18.46 -4.29 -4.18
C VAL A 89 19.46 -3.48 -4.98
N VAL A 90 20.36 -2.80 -4.29
CA VAL A 90 21.50 -2.15 -4.93
C VAL A 90 22.66 -3.16 -4.99
N ALA A 91 23.15 -3.43 -6.18
CA ALA A 91 24.36 -4.22 -6.42
C ALA A 91 25.50 -3.27 -6.75
N LEU A 92 26.40 -3.02 -5.80
CA LEU A 92 27.46 -2.05 -5.91
C LEU A 92 28.81 -2.75 -6.11
N ASP A 93 29.51 -2.34 -7.14
CA ASP A 93 30.86 -2.78 -7.45
C ASP A 93 31.88 -2.21 -6.45
N LEU A 94 32.73 -3.09 -5.89
CA LEU A 94 33.87 -2.76 -5.03
C LEU A 94 35.21 -3.19 -5.66
N SER A 95 35.26 -3.38 -6.96
CA SER A 95 36.52 -3.67 -7.67
C SER A 95 37.50 -2.50 -7.57
N GLY A 96 38.78 -2.77 -7.74
CA GLY A 96 39.84 -1.78 -7.59
C GLY A 96 39.73 -0.58 -8.54
N SER A 97 39.10 -0.75 -9.73
CA SER A 97 38.84 0.33 -10.68
C SER A 97 37.92 1.40 -10.13
N MET A 98 37.02 1.07 -9.21
CA MET A 98 36.14 2.00 -8.52
C MET A 98 36.88 3.05 -7.66
N ASN A 99 38.15 2.85 -7.39
CA ASN A 99 38.98 3.85 -6.69
C ASN A 99 39.49 4.97 -7.62
N THR A 100 39.23 4.89 -8.93
CA THR A 100 39.66 5.90 -9.91
C THR A 100 39.03 7.27 -9.62
N PRO A 101 39.81 8.36 -9.42
CA PRO A 101 39.29 9.67 -9.05
C PRO A 101 38.91 10.50 -10.30
N ASP A 102 37.98 10.01 -11.11
CA ASP A 102 37.57 10.64 -12.36
C ASP A 102 36.25 11.46 -12.28
N TYR A 103 35.73 11.66 -11.07
CA TYR A 103 34.70 12.65 -10.80
C TYR A 103 35.29 13.91 -10.20
N ILE A 104 34.74 15.07 -10.56
CA ILE A 104 35.17 16.37 -10.00
C ILE A 104 33.98 16.92 -9.19
N VAL A 105 34.23 17.17 -7.90
CA VAL A 105 33.28 17.81 -7.00
C VAL A 105 34.03 18.95 -6.30
N ASP A 106 33.51 20.17 -6.41
CA ASP A 106 34.12 21.38 -5.83
C ASP A 106 35.60 21.57 -6.20
N GLY A 107 35.98 21.17 -7.43
CA GLY A 107 37.34 21.25 -7.93
C GLY A 107 38.32 20.19 -7.44
N GLN A 108 37.84 19.22 -6.65
CA GLN A 108 38.60 18.08 -6.16
C GLN A 108 38.23 16.78 -6.88
N GLY A 109 39.22 15.93 -7.14
CA GLY A 109 39.00 14.59 -7.68
C GLY A 109 38.37 13.67 -6.64
N VAL A 110 37.24 13.08 -6.98
CA VAL A 110 36.52 12.13 -6.14
C VAL A 110 36.49 10.78 -6.83
N SER A 111 36.73 9.69 -6.10
CA SER A 111 36.68 8.34 -6.66
C SER A 111 35.25 7.95 -7.06
N ARG A 112 35.12 7.05 -8.07
CA ARG A 112 33.83 6.49 -8.51
C ARG A 112 33.05 5.91 -7.33
N PHE A 113 33.74 5.17 -6.47
CA PHE A 113 33.14 4.59 -5.26
C PHE A 113 32.59 5.66 -4.31
N ASN A 114 33.37 6.68 -3.96
CA ASN A 114 32.89 7.72 -3.06
C ASN A 114 31.74 8.51 -3.68
N MET A 115 31.75 8.73 -4.99
CA MET A 115 30.65 9.37 -5.69
C MET A 115 29.38 8.50 -5.65
N ALA A 116 29.51 7.19 -5.97
CA ALA A 116 28.41 6.24 -5.90
C ALA A 116 27.85 6.15 -4.47
N LYS A 117 28.69 6.04 -3.45
CA LYS A 117 28.33 6.01 -2.03
C LYS A 117 27.55 7.26 -1.62
N SER A 118 28.00 8.44 -2.01
CA SER A 118 27.33 9.72 -1.70
C SER A 118 25.91 9.79 -2.29
N VAL A 119 25.77 9.40 -3.57
CA VAL A 119 24.47 9.44 -4.25
C VAL A 119 23.54 8.34 -3.75
N LEU A 120 24.08 7.15 -3.45
CA LEU A 120 23.30 6.05 -2.86
C LEU A 120 22.73 6.43 -1.49
N LYS A 121 23.50 7.11 -0.63
CA LYS A 121 23.02 7.61 0.66
C LYS A 121 21.82 8.55 0.49
N LYS A 122 21.89 9.46 -0.47
CA LYS A 122 20.79 10.37 -0.78
C LYS A 122 19.56 9.61 -1.31
N PHE A 123 19.77 8.66 -2.22
CA PHE A 123 18.72 7.81 -2.77
C PHE A 123 17.96 7.05 -1.69
N VAL A 124 18.67 6.48 -0.70
CA VAL A 124 18.05 5.77 0.43
C VAL A 124 17.24 6.74 1.30
N ALA A 125 17.79 7.91 1.62
CA ALA A 125 17.12 8.90 2.48
C ALA A 125 15.80 9.45 1.88
N GLU A 126 15.67 9.47 0.55
CA GLU A 126 14.49 9.96 -0.16
C GLU A 126 13.36 8.91 -0.31
N ARG A 127 13.54 7.69 0.25
CA ARG A 127 12.63 6.54 0.04
C ARG A 127 12.17 5.87 1.34
N PRO A 128 11.49 6.59 2.24
CA PRO A 128 11.14 6.09 3.56
C PRO A 128 10.23 4.84 3.56
N ASP A 129 9.51 4.60 2.46
CA ASP A 129 8.51 3.52 2.37
C ASP A 129 9.02 2.29 1.61
N ASP A 130 10.21 2.36 0.97
CA ASP A 130 10.75 1.29 0.15
C ASP A 130 11.66 0.37 0.99
N ARG A 131 11.60 -0.95 0.75
CA ARG A 131 12.60 -1.86 1.33
C ARG A 131 13.84 -1.88 0.45
N ILE A 132 14.98 -1.60 1.05
CA ILE A 132 16.23 -1.52 0.33
C ILE A 132 17.23 -2.52 0.93
N GLY A 133 17.86 -3.31 0.09
CA GLY A 133 18.98 -4.18 0.43
C GLY A 133 20.24 -3.77 -0.33
N LEU A 134 21.40 -4.15 0.20
CA LEU A 134 22.69 -3.84 -0.41
C LEU A 134 23.52 -5.11 -0.59
N VAL A 135 23.87 -5.37 -1.82
CA VAL A 135 24.84 -6.39 -2.23
C VAL A 135 26.08 -5.67 -2.76
N VAL A 136 27.23 -6.10 -2.35
CA VAL A 136 28.51 -5.63 -2.87
C VAL A 136 29.22 -6.75 -3.59
N PHE A 137 29.94 -6.43 -4.65
CA PHE A 137 30.68 -7.45 -5.40
C PHE A 137 31.99 -6.90 -5.94
N ALA A 138 32.93 -7.81 -6.09
CA ALA A 138 34.20 -7.64 -6.80
C ALA A 138 34.56 -9.03 -7.37
N ALA A 139 35.65 -9.66 -6.96
CA ALA A 139 35.94 -11.07 -7.33
C ALA A 139 34.84 -12.05 -6.83
N GLN A 140 34.10 -11.70 -5.79
CA GLN A 140 32.97 -12.43 -5.19
C GLN A 140 31.89 -11.46 -4.76
N ALA A 141 30.65 -11.97 -4.58
CA ALA A 141 29.52 -11.16 -4.13
C ALA A 141 29.15 -11.45 -2.66
N PHE A 142 28.82 -10.39 -1.91
CA PHE A 142 28.44 -10.45 -0.51
C PHE A 142 27.23 -9.57 -0.23
N ILE A 143 26.47 -9.94 0.80
CA ILE A 143 25.33 -9.15 1.28
C ILE A 143 25.88 -8.18 2.32
N ALA A 144 25.95 -6.89 1.97
CA ALA A 144 26.38 -5.83 2.89
C ALA A 144 25.24 -5.38 3.80
N SER A 145 23.98 -5.42 3.31
CA SER A 145 22.79 -5.19 4.14
C SER A 145 21.63 -6.05 3.64
N PRO A 146 20.88 -6.70 4.55
CA PRO A 146 19.66 -7.39 4.19
C PRO A 146 18.58 -6.42 3.71
N MET A 147 17.49 -6.95 3.13
CA MET A 147 16.31 -6.14 2.78
C MET A 147 15.68 -5.55 4.04
N THR A 148 15.70 -4.23 4.17
CA THR A 148 15.23 -3.54 5.37
C THR A 148 14.43 -2.27 5.04
N LEU A 149 13.54 -1.88 5.95
CA LEU A 149 12.92 -0.55 6.03
C LEU A 149 13.67 0.36 7.03
N ASP A 150 14.61 -0.19 7.78
CA ASP A 150 15.49 0.56 8.67
C ASP A 150 16.62 1.18 7.85
N HIS A 151 16.35 2.40 7.38
CA HIS A 151 17.29 3.11 6.53
C HIS A 151 18.48 3.66 7.31
N ASP A 152 18.35 3.93 8.60
CA ASP A 152 19.48 4.36 9.43
C ASP A 152 20.52 3.24 9.51
N TYR A 153 20.08 2.01 9.78
CA TYR A 153 20.94 0.83 9.73
C TYR A 153 21.60 0.63 8.35
N LEU A 154 20.84 0.83 7.26
CA LEU A 154 21.38 0.72 5.91
C LEU A 154 22.42 1.81 5.62
N LEU A 155 22.17 3.05 6.01
CA LEU A 155 23.09 4.18 5.85
C LEU A 155 24.39 3.96 6.61
N ASP A 156 24.32 3.41 7.83
CA ASP A 156 25.49 3.05 8.62
C ASP A 156 26.33 1.96 7.93
N ASN A 157 25.69 0.96 7.33
CA ASN A 157 26.38 -0.06 6.55
C ASN A 157 27.05 0.52 5.30
N ILE A 158 26.35 1.40 4.57
CA ILE A 158 26.93 2.11 3.43
C ILE A 158 28.15 2.92 3.85
N GLU A 159 28.10 3.59 5.01
CA GLU A 159 29.21 4.42 5.50
C GLU A 159 30.48 3.59 5.78
N ARG A 160 30.32 2.38 6.29
CA ARG A 160 31.43 1.47 6.62
C ARG A 160 32.04 0.75 5.42
N LEU A 161 31.44 0.86 4.24
CA LEU A 161 31.99 0.23 3.05
C LEU A 161 33.29 0.92 2.62
N GLU A 162 34.29 0.11 2.32
CA GLU A 162 35.58 0.54 1.80
C GLU A 162 36.02 -0.42 0.69
N ILE A 163 36.75 0.10 -0.31
CA ILE A 163 37.40 -0.74 -1.33
C ILE A 163 38.50 -1.56 -0.64
N GLY A 164 38.53 -2.86 -0.92
CA GLY A 164 39.46 -3.78 -0.25
C GLY A 164 38.80 -4.55 0.92
N THR A 165 37.58 -4.24 1.30
CA THR A 165 36.80 -5.06 2.26
C THR A 165 36.62 -6.49 1.75
N ILE A 166 36.57 -6.65 0.43
CA ILE A 166 36.55 -7.92 -0.27
C ILE A 166 37.68 -7.92 -1.34
N ASN A 167 38.05 -9.10 -1.84
CA ASN A 167 39.08 -9.15 -2.88
C ASN A 167 38.63 -8.32 -4.10
N SER A 168 39.32 -7.21 -4.35
CA SER A 168 38.99 -6.18 -5.33
C SER A 168 39.68 -6.35 -6.68
N ASP A 169 40.43 -7.47 -6.91
CA ASP A 169 41.25 -7.67 -8.12
C ASP A 169 40.45 -8.01 -9.38
N ALA A 170 39.18 -8.31 -9.25
CA ALA A 170 38.31 -8.73 -10.33
C ALA A 170 36.86 -8.30 -10.13
N THR A 171 36.01 -8.45 -11.17
CA THR A 171 34.63 -8.00 -11.20
C THR A 171 33.72 -9.15 -11.63
N ALA A 172 32.89 -9.66 -10.68
CA ALA A 172 31.95 -10.77 -10.89
C ALA A 172 30.51 -10.23 -10.92
N ILE A 173 30.10 -9.60 -12.02
CA ILE A 173 28.76 -8.98 -12.19
C ILE A 173 27.66 -10.04 -12.04
N GLY A 174 27.83 -11.21 -12.69
CA GLY A 174 26.83 -12.29 -12.67
C GLY A 174 26.57 -12.83 -11.26
N ASP A 175 27.62 -13.00 -10.44
CA ASP A 175 27.50 -13.41 -9.05
C ASP A 175 26.83 -12.32 -8.22
N GLY A 176 27.12 -11.03 -8.47
CA GLY A 176 26.47 -9.86 -7.87
C GLY A 176 24.97 -9.85 -8.15
N LEU A 177 24.58 -9.99 -9.41
CA LEU A 177 23.19 -10.04 -9.85
C LEU A 177 22.44 -11.23 -9.25
N THR A 178 23.06 -12.43 -9.26
CA THR A 178 22.44 -13.64 -8.70
C THR A 178 22.22 -13.50 -7.18
N THR A 179 23.21 -12.93 -6.48
CA THR A 179 23.08 -12.67 -5.03
C THR A 179 21.97 -11.66 -4.75
N ALA A 180 21.86 -10.59 -5.55
CA ALA A 180 20.79 -9.60 -5.46
C ALA A 180 19.42 -10.24 -5.76
N LEU A 181 19.32 -11.05 -6.80
CA LEU A 181 18.10 -11.73 -7.22
C LEU A 181 17.58 -12.68 -6.11
N ASN A 182 18.48 -13.42 -5.45
CA ASN A 182 18.13 -14.29 -4.33
C ASN A 182 17.51 -13.53 -3.15
N ARG A 183 17.80 -12.22 -2.97
CA ARG A 183 17.17 -11.39 -1.93
C ARG A 183 15.73 -10.98 -2.29
N LEU A 184 15.41 -10.92 -3.58
CA LEU A 184 14.10 -10.51 -4.10
C LEU A 184 13.15 -11.68 -4.40
N ARG A 185 13.69 -12.89 -4.59
CA ARG A 185 12.93 -14.06 -5.07
C ARG A 185 11.68 -14.35 -4.29
N ASP A 186 11.76 -14.39 -2.96
CA ASP A 186 10.69 -14.82 -2.08
C ASP A 186 9.79 -13.66 -1.61
N LEU A 187 10.08 -12.43 -2.04
CA LEU A 187 9.30 -11.25 -1.71
C LEU A 187 8.06 -11.12 -2.58
N LYS A 188 6.96 -10.62 -2.00
CA LYS A 188 5.63 -10.54 -2.65
C LYS A 188 5.25 -9.11 -3.09
N SER A 189 6.21 -8.18 -3.16
CA SER A 189 5.93 -6.83 -3.66
C SER A 189 5.54 -6.83 -5.13
N LYS A 190 4.79 -5.81 -5.56
CA LYS A 190 4.36 -5.65 -6.94
C LYS A 190 5.51 -5.28 -7.87
N SER A 191 6.45 -4.46 -7.40
CA SER A 191 7.65 -4.08 -8.13
C SER A 191 8.89 -4.52 -7.37
N LYS A 192 9.80 -5.19 -8.08
CA LYS A 192 11.10 -5.66 -7.60
C LYS A 192 12.16 -5.20 -8.57
N ILE A 193 13.13 -4.45 -8.09
CA ILE A 193 14.18 -3.92 -8.94
C ILE A 193 15.57 -4.20 -8.38
N ILE A 194 16.53 -4.36 -9.28
CA ILE A 194 17.95 -4.35 -8.98
C ILE A 194 18.55 -3.09 -9.63
N VAL A 195 19.36 -2.35 -8.88
CA VAL A 195 20.15 -1.24 -9.39
C VAL A 195 21.61 -1.69 -9.39
N LEU A 196 22.13 -2.08 -10.55
CA LEU A 196 23.51 -2.48 -10.73
C LEU A 196 24.39 -1.25 -10.98
N MET A 197 25.41 -1.07 -10.17
CA MET A 197 26.40 0.01 -10.30
C MET A 197 27.79 -0.59 -10.47
N THR A 198 28.42 -0.35 -11.61
CA THR A 198 29.75 -0.86 -11.94
C THR A 198 30.49 0.10 -12.86
N ASP A 199 31.81 0.03 -12.84
CA ASP A 199 32.69 0.78 -13.72
C ASP A 199 33.52 -0.11 -14.65
N GLY A 200 33.30 -1.43 -14.62
CA GLY A 200 34.05 -2.41 -15.40
C GLY A 200 33.19 -3.40 -16.16
N GLY A 201 33.88 -4.23 -16.94
CA GLY A 201 33.30 -5.42 -17.55
C GLY A 201 33.41 -6.62 -16.61
N ASN A 202 32.57 -7.65 -16.87
CA ASN A 202 32.66 -8.92 -16.16
C ASN A 202 33.93 -9.67 -16.52
N ASN A 203 34.81 -9.95 -15.57
CA ASN A 203 36.06 -10.69 -15.80
C ASN A 203 36.28 -11.84 -14.80
N SER A 204 35.31 -12.10 -13.92
CA SER A 204 35.38 -13.14 -12.90
C SER A 204 33.95 -13.63 -12.57
N GLY A 205 33.84 -14.55 -11.63
CA GLY A 205 32.59 -15.11 -11.15
C GLY A 205 32.26 -16.48 -11.69
N LYS A 206 31.27 -17.14 -11.08
CA LYS A 206 30.80 -18.48 -11.46
C LYS A 206 29.66 -18.43 -12.47
N ILE A 207 28.90 -17.31 -12.43
CA ILE A 207 27.68 -17.13 -13.22
C ILE A 207 27.93 -16.01 -14.23
N ASP A 208 27.58 -16.27 -15.48
CA ASP A 208 27.62 -15.26 -16.53
C ASP A 208 26.52 -14.18 -16.28
N PRO A 209 26.81 -12.88 -16.51
CA PRO A 209 25.83 -11.80 -16.32
C PRO A 209 24.54 -11.98 -17.12
N ILE A 210 24.60 -12.52 -18.34
CA ILE A 210 23.40 -12.74 -19.16
C ILE A 210 22.54 -13.86 -18.58
N THR A 211 23.17 -14.96 -18.14
CA THR A 211 22.44 -16.06 -17.45
C THR A 211 21.75 -15.58 -16.18
N ALA A 212 22.41 -14.72 -15.38
CA ALA A 212 21.79 -14.10 -14.19
C ALA A 212 20.61 -13.20 -14.60
N THR A 213 20.71 -12.51 -15.73
CA THR A 213 19.66 -11.63 -16.27
C THR A 213 18.45 -12.41 -16.77
N GLU A 214 18.66 -13.56 -17.43
CA GLU A 214 17.58 -14.48 -17.83
C GLU A 214 16.76 -14.95 -16.61
N ALA A 215 17.45 -15.29 -15.53
CA ALA A 215 16.79 -15.66 -14.28
C ALA A 215 15.99 -14.48 -13.68
N ALA A 216 16.52 -13.26 -13.75
CA ALA A 216 15.81 -12.06 -13.30
C ALA A 216 14.56 -11.79 -14.14
N GLN A 217 14.65 -11.91 -15.46
CA GLN A 217 13.52 -11.78 -16.38
C GLN A 217 12.42 -12.80 -16.06
N ALA A 218 12.80 -14.07 -15.85
CA ALA A 218 11.84 -15.12 -15.49
C ALA A 218 11.12 -14.87 -14.16
N LEU A 219 11.75 -14.17 -13.22
CA LEU A 219 11.18 -13.77 -11.92
C LEU A 219 10.48 -12.40 -11.95
N GLY A 220 10.42 -11.74 -13.12
CA GLY A 220 9.81 -10.41 -13.26
C GLY A 220 10.56 -9.31 -12.49
N VAL A 221 11.88 -9.46 -12.30
CA VAL A 221 12.73 -8.47 -11.64
C VAL A 221 13.38 -7.60 -12.72
N LYS A 222 13.20 -6.28 -12.62
CA LYS A 222 13.85 -5.31 -13.53
C LYS A 222 15.26 -4.99 -13.05
N ILE A 223 16.22 -4.92 -13.98
CA ILE A 223 17.61 -4.57 -13.65
C ILE A 223 17.97 -3.25 -14.32
N TYR A 224 18.03 -2.19 -13.54
CA TYR A 224 18.58 -0.90 -13.95
C TYR A 224 20.10 -0.96 -13.84
N THR A 225 20.81 -0.57 -14.90
CA THR A 225 22.26 -0.57 -14.90
C THR A 225 22.80 0.85 -14.96
N ILE A 226 23.81 1.15 -14.13
CA ILE A 226 24.49 2.44 -14.06
C ILE A 226 25.98 2.21 -14.27
N GLY A 227 26.47 2.58 -15.44
CA GLY A 227 27.89 2.56 -15.74
C GLY A 227 28.57 3.83 -15.20
N LEU A 228 29.53 3.65 -14.30
CA LEU A 228 30.26 4.72 -13.63
C LEU A 228 31.59 4.98 -14.34
N GLY A 229 31.90 6.24 -14.64
CA GLY A 229 33.21 6.65 -15.17
C GLY A 229 33.12 7.79 -16.15
N ASN A 230 34.09 8.69 -16.07
CA ASN A 230 34.22 9.81 -16.98
C ASN A 230 35.27 9.48 -18.06
N ARG A 231 34.78 9.22 -19.28
CA ARG A 231 35.61 8.83 -20.40
C ARG A 231 36.73 9.84 -20.73
N GLU A 232 36.38 11.14 -20.67
CA GLU A 232 37.37 12.20 -21.00
C GLU A 232 38.49 12.27 -19.98
N ILE A 233 38.13 12.20 -18.66
CA ILE A 233 39.11 12.25 -17.57
C ILE A 233 39.97 10.96 -17.58
N THR A 234 39.34 9.78 -17.72
CA THR A 234 40.04 8.49 -17.80
C THR A 234 41.08 8.50 -18.93
N GLN A 235 40.72 9.02 -20.12
CA GLN A 235 41.64 9.16 -21.24
C GLN A 235 42.77 10.16 -20.98
N ARG A 236 42.47 11.31 -20.35
CA ARG A 236 43.49 12.29 -19.94
C ARG A 236 44.48 11.73 -18.92
N MET A 237 44.05 10.83 -18.06
CA MET A 237 44.87 10.10 -17.11
C MET A 237 45.75 9.02 -17.76
N GLY A 238 45.57 8.75 -19.07
CA GLY A 238 46.30 7.71 -19.79
C GLY A 238 45.94 6.28 -19.41
N LEU A 239 44.77 6.08 -18.76
CA LEU A 239 44.31 4.77 -18.31
C LEU A 239 43.80 3.95 -19.53
N PRO A 240 44.02 2.61 -19.54
CA PRO A 240 43.52 1.74 -20.58
C PRO A 240 41.98 1.79 -20.70
N SER A 241 41.48 1.46 -21.92
CA SER A 241 40.02 1.38 -22.18
C SER A 241 39.27 0.39 -21.30
N GLY A 242 39.96 -0.62 -20.73
CA GLY A 242 39.37 -1.56 -19.76
C GLY A 242 38.98 -0.97 -18.42
N PHE A 243 39.34 0.30 -18.16
CA PHE A 243 38.87 1.09 -16.99
C PHE A 243 37.54 1.79 -17.26
N LEU A 244 36.88 1.57 -18.40
CA LEU A 244 35.57 2.09 -18.72
C LEU A 244 34.53 0.97 -18.69
N PRO A 245 33.27 1.26 -18.33
CA PRO A 245 32.19 0.27 -18.31
C PRO A 245 32.00 -0.37 -19.71
N ASP A 246 31.70 -1.66 -19.73
CA ASP A 246 31.16 -2.33 -20.91
C ASP A 246 29.67 -1.98 -21.08
N TYR A 247 29.44 -0.82 -21.68
CA TYR A 247 28.07 -0.31 -21.90
C TYR A 247 27.23 -1.25 -22.77
N GLY A 248 27.84 -2.08 -23.62
CA GLY A 248 27.11 -3.05 -24.46
C GLY A 248 26.44 -4.11 -23.60
N THR A 249 27.20 -4.74 -22.71
CA THR A 249 26.68 -5.75 -21.79
C THR A 249 25.67 -5.11 -20.78
N LEU A 250 25.95 -3.91 -20.26
CA LEU A 250 25.02 -3.22 -19.34
C LEU A 250 23.68 -2.88 -20.02
N GLU A 251 23.71 -2.44 -21.27
CA GLU A 251 22.51 -2.15 -22.05
C GLU A 251 21.70 -3.43 -22.34
N GLN A 252 22.36 -4.51 -22.69
CA GLN A 252 21.73 -5.82 -22.93
C GLN A 252 21.02 -6.31 -21.66
N ILE A 253 21.68 -6.26 -20.48
CA ILE A 253 21.11 -6.66 -19.19
C ILE A 253 19.83 -5.88 -18.88
N SER A 254 19.86 -4.57 -19.05
CA SER A 254 18.69 -3.74 -18.74
C SER A 254 17.54 -3.95 -19.72
N GLN A 255 17.82 -4.04 -21.03
CA GLN A 255 16.81 -4.26 -22.07
C GLN A 255 16.10 -5.61 -21.91
N MET A 256 16.82 -6.69 -21.61
CA MET A 256 16.24 -8.02 -21.39
C MET A 256 15.20 -8.04 -20.26
N THR A 257 15.39 -7.19 -19.25
CA THR A 257 14.48 -7.11 -18.08
C THR A 257 13.44 -5.98 -18.20
N GLY A 258 13.38 -5.27 -19.33
CA GLY A 258 12.47 -4.15 -19.56
C GLY A 258 12.81 -2.89 -18.76
N ALA A 259 14.08 -2.75 -18.35
CA ALA A 259 14.60 -1.58 -17.65
C ALA A 259 15.48 -0.72 -18.56
N LYS A 260 16.16 0.28 -17.99
CA LYS A 260 17.06 1.18 -18.72
C LYS A 260 18.49 1.08 -18.24
N SER A 261 19.44 1.31 -19.16
CA SER A 261 20.86 1.50 -18.88
C SER A 261 21.21 2.98 -18.86
N TYR A 262 22.04 3.37 -17.93
CA TYR A 262 22.47 4.75 -17.74
C TYR A 262 23.98 4.90 -17.73
N ARG A 263 24.46 6.06 -18.19
CA ARG A 263 25.86 6.44 -18.16
C ARG A 263 26.03 7.61 -17.19
N ALA A 264 26.78 7.39 -16.13
CA ALA A 264 27.06 8.39 -15.13
C ALA A 264 28.48 8.95 -15.31
N ASP A 265 28.65 9.86 -16.25
CA ASP A 265 29.94 10.49 -16.59
C ASP A 265 30.27 11.67 -15.64
N ASN A 266 29.27 12.19 -14.93
CA ASN A 266 29.47 13.24 -13.94
C ASN A 266 28.50 13.09 -12.78
N SER A 267 28.76 13.85 -11.71
CA SER A 267 27.97 13.81 -10.46
C SER A 267 26.51 14.22 -10.62
N GLU A 268 26.22 15.16 -11.52
CA GLU A 268 24.88 15.64 -11.79
C GLU A 268 24.03 14.57 -12.51
N LYS A 269 24.62 13.96 -13.55
CA LYS A 269 23.94 12.84 -14.25
C LYS A 269 23.62 11.69 -13.31
N LEU A 270 24.55 11.30 -12.45
CA LEU A 270 24.33 10.21 -11.50
C LEU A 270 23.15 10.52 -10.56
N ARG A 271 23.01 11.76 -10.08
CA ARG A 271 21.85 12.18 -9.26
C ARG A 271 20.55 12.10 -10.07
N ASN A 272 20.53 12.64 -11.28
CA ASN A 272 19.34 12.67 -12.15
C ASN A 272 18.85 11.28 -12.52
N ILE A 273 19.75 10.29 -12.67
CA ILE A 273 19.42 8.89 -12.94
C ILE A 273 18.56 8.29 -11.83
N TYR A 274 18.92 8.51 -10.58
CA TYR A 274 18.13 8.02 -9.46
C TYR A 274 16.76 8.68 -9.37
N ASP A 275 16.64 9.97 -9.68
CA ASP A 275 15.37 10.68 -9.75
C ASP A 275 14.47 10.11 -10.85
N GLU A 276 15.06 9.74 -12.01
CA GLU A 276 14.32 9.10 -13.09
C GLU A 276 13.81 7.70 -12.71
N ILE A 277 14.66 6.85 -12.13
CA ILE A 277 14.26 5.53 -11.63
C ILE A 277 13.13 5.67 -10.62
N ASN A 278 13.21 6.66 -9.73
CA ASN A 278 12.17 6.95 -8.74
C ASN A 278 10.81 7.27 -9.38
N LYS A 279 10.81 8.12 -10.41
CA LYS A 279 9.59 8.50 -11.13
C LYS A 279 8.95 7.33 -11.86
N MET A 280 9.75 6.49 -12.53
CA MET A 280 9.23 5.35 -13.28
C MET A 280 8.58 4.29 -12.39
N GLU A 281 9.21 3.93 -11.29
CA GLU A 281 8.73 2.83 -10.44
C GLU A 281 7.61 3.26 -9.47
N LYS A 282 7.57 4.51 -9.01
CA LYS A 282 6.45 5.02 -8.19
C LYS A 282 5.12 5.08 -8.93
N THR A 283 5.13 5.21 -10.26
CA THR A 283 3.92 5.27 -11.07
C THR A 283 3.19 3.91 -11.12
N GLU A 284 3.88 2.80 -10.92
CA GLU A 284 3.31 1.45 -10.88
C GLU A 284 2.76 1.05 -9.49
N ALA A 285 3.13 1.76 -8.43
CA ALA A 285 2.62 1.51 -7.08
C ALA A 285 1.17 2.00 -6.94
N VAL A 286 0.21 1.11 -7.16
CA VAL A 286 -1.22 1.41 -6.96
C VAL A 286 -1.47 1.69 -5.49
N VAL A 287 -1.86 2.91 -5.19
CA VAL A 287 -2.34 3.31 -3.86
C VAL A 287 -3.64 2.57 -3.56
N ASN A 288 -3.58 1.49 -2.80
CA ASN A 288 -4.76 0.83 -2.28
C ASN A 288 -5.36 1.70 -1.16
N LYS A 289 -6.35 2.50 -1.50
CA LYS A 289 -7.11 3.30 -0.55
C LYS A 289 -8.05 2.37 0.24
N TYR A 290 -7.66 1.96 1.42
CA TYR A 290 -8.55 1.26 2.34
C TYR A 290 -9.36 2.29 3.14
N THR A 291 -10.65 2.37 2.85
CA THR A 291 -11.58 3.19 3.66
C THR A 291 -12.13 2.30 4.78
N GLN A 292 -11.74 2.55 6.01
CA GLN A 292 -12.37 1.89 7.16
C GLN A 292 -13.71 2.58 7.46
N PHE A 293 -14.77 1.79 7.54
CA PHE A 293 -16.11 2.26 7.88
C PHE A 293 -16.43 1.90 9.33
N LYS A 294 -16.87 2.90 10.11
CA LYS A 294 -17.50 2.64 11.41
C LYS A 294 -18.98 2.41 11.19
N GLU A 295 -19.46 1.22 11.48
CA GLU A 295 -20.85 0.84 11.34
C GLU A 295 -21.69 1.42 12.49
N LEU A 296 -22.80 2.08 12.16
CA LEU A 296 -23.74 2.64 13.14
C LEU A 296 -24.97 1.77 13.32
N PHE A 297 -25.19 0.79 12.46
CA PHE A 297 -26.38 -0.06 12.49
C PHE A 297 -26.58 -0.81 13.81
N PRO A 298 -25.54 -1.29 14.56
CA PRO A 298 -25.76 -2.01 15.80
C PRO A 298 -26.43 -1.14 16.87
N GLY A 299 -26.05 0.14 16.94
CA GLY A 299 -26.69 1.11 17.86
C GLY A 299 -28.14 1.36 17.51
N ILE A 300 -28.46 1.53 16.22
CA ILE A 300 -29.84 1.77 15.75
C ILE A 300 -30.68 0.52 15.98
N LEU A 301 -30.15 -0.66 15.72
CA LEU A 301 -30.80 -1.95 15.94
C LEU A 301 -31.14 -2.17 17.43
N ALA A 302 -30.16 -1.90 18.32
CA ALA A 302 -30.33 -2.01 19.77
C ALA A 302 -31.40 -1.04 20.27
N THR A 303 -31.43 0.19 19.78
CA THR A 303 -32.45 1.19 20.11
C THR A 303 -33.83 0.74 19.63
N GLY A 304 -33.95 0.23 18.41
CA GLY A 304 -35.18 -0.33 17.86
C GLY A 304 -35.70 -1.52 18.69
N ALA A 305 -34.82 -2.42 19.11
CA ALA A 305 -35.15 -3.56 19.96
C ALA A 305 -35.63 -3.13 21.36
N ALA A 306 -34.97 -2.15 21.97
CA ALA A 306 -35.38 -1.58 23.27
C ALA A 306 -36.76 -0.94 23.17
N LEU A 307 -37.05 -0.19 22.10
CA LEU A 307 -38.36 0.41 21.88
C LEU A 307 -39.45 -0.66 21.65
N LEU A 308 -39.12 -1.77 20.97
CA LEU A 308 -40.03 -2.88 20.79
C LEU A 308 -40.40 -3.56 22.12
N LEU A 309 -39.39 -3.82 22.95
CA LEU A 309 -39.59 -4.37 24.29
C LEU A 309 -40.45 -3.43 25.17
N LEU A 310 -40.20 -2.15 25.09
CA LEU A 310 -41.01 -1.11 25.79
C LEU A 310 -42.47 -1.13 25.30
N GLU A 311 -42.70 -1.21 23.97
CA GLU A 311 -44.04 -1.29 23.39
C GLU A 311 -44.80 -2.52 23.90
N ILE A 312 -44.17 -3.68 23.90
CA ILE A 312 -44.75 -4.95 24.36
C ILE A 312 -45.08 -4.86 25.85
N THR A 313 -44.16 -4.36 26.67
CA THR A 313 -44.40 -4.21 28.13
C THR A 313 -45.53 -3.24 28.46
N LEU A 314 -45.57 -2.08 27.81
CA LEU A 314 -46.65 -1.11 27.96
C LEU A 314 -48.00 -1.65 27.50
N ALA A 315 -48.02 -2.40 26.38
CA ALA A 315 -49.24 -3.00 25.86
C ALA A 315 -49.82 -4.07 26.80
N GLN A 316 -48.96 -4.80 27.53
CA GLN A 316 -49.38 -5.88 28.43
C GLN A 316 -49.63 -5.42 29.85
N THR A 317 -49.08 -4.28 30.26
CA THR A 317 -49.22 -3.75 31.64
C THR A 317 -50.19 -2.56 31.72
N LEU A 318 -49.68 -1.36 31.37
CA LEU A 318 -50.41 -0.09 31.55
C LEU A 318 -51.58 0.10 30.57
N PHE A 319 -51.46 -0.42 29.36
CA PHE A 319 -52.46 -0.23 28.30
C PHE A 319 -53.13 -1.54 27.90
N ARG A 320 -53.13 -2.51 28.83
CA ARG A 320 -53.83 -3.78 28.63
C ARG A 320 -55.32 -3.53 28.33
N ARG A 321 -55.73 -3.85 27.10
CA ARG A 321 -57.15 -3.88 26.77
C ARG A 321 -57.70 -5.20 27.33
N LEU A 322 -58.55 -5.09 28.33
CA LEU A 322 -59.41 -6.22 28.72
C LEU A 322 -60.31 -6.53 27.53
N PRO A 323 -60.49 -7.82 27.21
CA PRO A 323 -61.32 -8.25 26.08
C PRO A 323 -62.79 -7.83 26.23
#